data_25ea81a775ec2166061422a1a57b0072
#
_entry.id   25ea81a775ec2166061422a1a57b0072
#
_cell.length_a   1.000
_cell.length_b   1.000
_cell.length_c   1.000
_cell.angle_alpha   90.00
_cell.angle_beta   90.00
_cell.angle_gamma   90.00
#
_symmetry.space_group_name_H-M   'P 1'
#
loop_
_entity.id
_entity.type
_entity.pdbx_description
1 polymer ?
#
loop_
_entity_poly.entity_id
_entity_poly.type
_entity_poly.pdbx_seq_one_letter_code
_entity_poly.pdbx_strand_id
1 'polypeptide(L)'
;RNLVITRMTTHNIEKTEGIVLKITPSKESDAILSIYTHDYGRISVYGKGIRKINSKNARGVTPSSLSLFELNVRKGLSSLIRASGIKYYTHIQDHIETDILAQCLLEYYYRYVPENKPDLETYTFLVDALKAIDTGYSYKLIYALILVFIMKDNGIELEVDGCVHCGHTSVT
;
A
#
# COMPACT_ATOMS: atom_id res chain seq x y z
N ARG A 1 -33.26 -40.29 6.82
CA ARG A 1 -31.85 -40.07 7.16
C ARG A 1 -31.42 -38.82 6.41
N ASN A 2 -31.49 -37.67 7.08
CA ASN A 2 -31.02 -36.38 6.56
C ASN A 2 -29.51 -36.28 6.78
N LEU A 3 -28.76 -36.36 5.70
CA LEU A 3 -27.33 -35.99 5.70
C LEU A 3 -27.24 -34.48 5.82
N VAL A 4 -26.92 -34.00 7.00
CA VAL A 4 -26.48 -32.61 7.23
C VAL A 4 -25.09 -32.50 6.63
N ILE A 5 -25.00 -31.91 5.41
CA ILE A 5 -23.72 -31.53 4.81
C ILE A 5 -23.22 -30.34 5.60
N THR A 6 -22.40 -30.61 6.62
CA THR A 6 -21.60 -29.58 7.28
C THR A 6 -20.66 -29.01 6.23
N ARG A 7 -20.98 -27.82 5.70
CA ARG A 7 -20.03 -27.01 4.92
C ARG A 7 -18.87 -26.66 5.83
N MET A 8 -17.82 -27.43 5.78
CA MET A 8 -16.51 -27.02 6.27
C MET A 8 -16.08 -25.83 5.40
N THR A 9 -16.26 -24.63 5.91
CA THR A 9 -15.57 -23.44 5.40
C THR A 9 -14.11 -23.61 5.76
N THR A 10 -13.31 -24.14 4.83
CA THR A 10 -11.86 -24.09 4.91
C THR A 10 -11.50 -22.60 4.92
N HIS A 11 -11.18 -22.07 6.09
CA HIS A 11 -10.57 -20.76 6.24
C HIS A 11 -9.15 -20.87 5.70
N ASN A 12 -8.97 -20.52 4.43
CA ASN A 12 -7.65 -20.46 3.83
C ASN A 12 -6.99 -19.19 4.35
N ILE A 13 -6.06 -19.36 5.31
CA ILE A 13 -5.27 -18.25 5.83
C ILE A 13 -4.14 -18.01 4.85
N GLU A 14 -4.17 -16.84 4.22
CA GLU A 14 -3.17 -16.40 3.27
C GLU A 14 -2.21 -15.43 3.96
N LYS A 15 -0.92 -15.49 3.56
CA LYS A 15 0.11 -14.57 4.02
C LYS A 15 0.58 -13.74 2.85
N THR A 16 0.63 -12.43 3.06
CA THR A 16 1.10 -11.49 2.04
C THR A 16 1.77 -10.29 2.70
N GLU A 17 2.80 -9.76 2.05
CA GLU A 17 3.39 -8.48 2.44
C GLU A 17 2.60 -7.34 1.84
N GLY A 18 2.56 -6.22 2.55
CA GLY A 18 1.84 -5.04 2.06
C GLY A 18 2.10 -3.77 2.86
N ILE A 19 1.63 -2.68 2.30
CA ILE A 19 1.68 -1.34 2.89
C ILE A 19 0.26 -0.92 3.28
N VAL A 20 0.11 -0.40 4.50
CA VAL A 20 -1.15 0.21 4.94
C VAL A 20 -1.30 1.58 4.30
N LEU A 21 -2.30 1.72 3.43
CA LEU A 21 -2.60 2.97 2.75
C LEU A 21 -3.47 3.89 3.60
N LYS A 22 -4.52 3.31 4.20
CA LYS A 22 -5.52 4.07 4.97
C LYS A 22 -6.19 3.21 6.02
N ILE A 23 -6.52 3.84 7.14
CA ILE A 23 -7.29 3.23 8.23
C ILE A 23 -8.58 4.04 8.38
N THR A 24 -9.71 3.38 8.18
CA THR A 24 -11.03 3.99 8.34
C THR A 24 -11.73 3.38 9.55
N PRO A 25 -12.03 4.16 10.61
CA PRO A 25 -12.80 3.68 11.73
C PRO A 25 -14.15 3.11 11.28
N SER A 26 -14.56 1.94 11.82
CA SER A 26 -15.82 1.29 11.46
C SER A 26 -16.77 1.21 12.66
N LYS A 27 -16.29 0.70 13.78
CA LYS A 27 -17.02 0.61 15.06
C LYS A 27 -16.15 1.21 16.15
N GLU A 28 -16.59 1.13 17.40
CA GLU A 28 -15.88 1.70 18.55
C GLU A 28 -14.40 1.30 18.59
N SER A 29 -14.09 0.03 18.36
CA SER A 29 -12.72 -0.50 18.40
C SER A 29 -12.23 -1.13 17.09
N ASP A 30 -13.07 -1.21 16.06
CA ASP A 30 -12.77 -1.85 14.78
C ASP A 30 -12.40 -0.82 13.71
N ALA A 31 -11.71 -1.25 12.66
CA ALA A 31 -11.44 -0.41 11.51
C ALA A 31 -11.42 -1.24 10.22
N ILE A 32 -11.64 -0.57 9.10
CA ILE A 32 -11.37 -1.08 7.76
C ILE A 32 -10.02 -0.53 7.34
N LEU A 33 -9.12 -1.42 6.97
CA LEU A 33 -7.81 -1.12 6.44
C LEU A 33 -7.86 -1.20 4.92
N SER A 34 -7.39 -0.18 4.23
CA SER A 34 -7.01 -0.32 2.83
C SER A 34 -5.53 -0.60 2.80
N ILE A 35 -5.14 -1.74 2.25
CA ILE A 35 -3.74 -2.16 2.12
C ILE A 35 -3.41 -2.45 0.67
N TYR A 36 -2.19 -2.11 0.24
CA TYR A 36 -1.64 -2.53 -1.03
C TYR A 36 -0.68 -3.69 -0.79
N THR A 37 -1.01 -4.85 -1.34
CA THR A 37 -0.30 -6.10 -1.09
C THR A 37 0.44 -6.58 -2.33
N HIS A 38 1.51 -7.35 -2.10
CA HIS A 38 2.28 -7.98 -3.16
C HIS A 38 1.42 -8.92 -4.02
N ASP A 39 0.59 -9.77 -3.39
CA ASP A 39 -0.06 -10.89 -4.08
C ASP A 39 -1.49 -10.58 -4.54
N TYR A 40 -2.15 -9.59 -3.92
CA TYR A 40 -3.57 -9.29 -4.17
C TYR A 40 -3.82 -7.87 -4.68
N GLY A 41 -2.76 -7.02 -4.79
CA GLY A 41 -2.92 -5.61 -5.10
C GLY A 41 -3.62 -4.85 -3.96
N ARG A 42 -4.41 -3.85 -4.28
CA ARG A 42 -5.17 -3.09 -3.28
C ARG A 42 -6.38 -3.87 -2.81
N ILE A 43 -6.48 -4.11 -1.51
CA ILE A 43 -7.61 -4.83 -0.89
C ILE A 43 -8.09 -4.10 0.36
N SER A 44 -9.37 -4.34 0.68
CA SER A 44 -10.02 -3.87 1.90
C SER A 44 -10.07 -4.99 2.94
N VAL A 45 -9.62 -4.69 4.15
CA VAL A 45 -9.46 -5.67 5.23
C VAL A 45 -10.13 -5.18 6.51
N TYR A 46 -11.03 -5.97 7.05
CA TYR A 46 -11.66 -5.70 8.34
C TYR A 46 -10.77 -6.11 9.50
N GLY A 47 -10.37 -5.16 10.31
CA GLY A 47 -9.56 -5.34 11.52
C GLY A 47 -10.42 -5.24 12.77
N LYS A 48 -10.81 -6.39 13.33
CA LYS A 48 -11.58 -6.44 14.58
C LYS A 48 -10.71 -6.03 15.76
N GLY A 49 -11.19 -5.11 16.59
CA GLY A 49 -10.52 -4.67 17.80
C GLY A 49 -9.17 -4.01 17.61
N ILE A 50 -8.86 -3.59 16.38
CA ILE A 50 -7.51 -3.10 16.00
C ILE A 50 -7.17 -1.78 16.68
N ARG A 51 -8.19 -0.98 17.04
CA ARG A 51 -8.05 0.31 17.72
C ARG A 51 -7.99 0.20 19.23
N LYS A 52 -8.10 -1.01 19.80
CA LYS A 52 -7.92 -1.22 21.25
C LYS A 52 -6.47 -0.94 21.64
N ILE A 53 -6.25 -0.31 22.79
CA ILE A 53 -4.92 0.01 23.34
C ILE A 53 -4.01 -1.24 23.41
N ASN A 54 -4.58 -2.39 23.76
CA ASN A 54 -3.86 -3.66 23.89
C ASN A 54 -3.91 -4.53 22.62
N SER A 55 -4.23 -3.94 21.47
CA SER A 55 -4.26 -4.70 20.21
C SER A 55 -2.87 -5.16 19.79
N LYS A 56 -2.67 -6.48 19.67
CA LYS A 56 -1.42 -7.07 19.19
C LYS A 56 -1.12 -6.70 17.75
N ASN A 57 -2.14 -6.34 16.97
CA ASN A 57 -2.04 -5.97 15.57
C ASN A 57 -1.79 -4.47 15.34
N ALA A 58 -1.94 -3.63 16.38
CA ALA A 58 -1.89 -2.17 16.24
C ALA A 58 -0.59 -1.66 15.59
N ARG A 59 0.55 -2.23 15.97
CA ARG A 59 1.85 -1.86 15.39
C ARG A 59 1.99 -2.26 13.93
N GLY A 60 1.47 -3.44 13.55
CA GLY A 60 1.56 -3.94 12.18
C GLY A 60 0.62 -3.27 11.19
N VAL A 61 -0.22 -2.33 11.64
CA VAL A 61 -1.17 -1.63 10.76
C VAL A 61 -0.94 -0.12 10.71
N THR A 62 0.22 0.34 11.15
CA THR A 62 0.58 1.76 11.04
C THR A 62 0.66 2.17 9.55
N PRO A 63 0.03 3.29 9.15
CA PRO A 63 0.19 3.81 7.78
C PRO A 63 1.68 3.98 7.42
N SER A 64 2.00 3.85 6.15
CA SER A 64 3.37 3.88 5.62
C SER A 64 4.29 2.73 6.10
N SER A 65 3.82 1.77 6.93
CA SER A 65 4.65 0.63 7.33
C SER A 65 4.52 -0.54 6.37
N LEU A 66 5.64 -1.22 6.12
CA LEU A 66 5.65 -2.52 5.44
C LEU A 66 5.41 -3.62 6.48
N SER A 67 4.40 -4.43 6.27
CA SER A 67 3.99 -5.47 7.21
C SER A 67 3.63 -6.77 6.52
N LEU A 68 3.82 -7.87 7.24
CA LEU A 68 3.29 -9.19 6.87
C LEU A 68 1.88 -9.35 7.44
N PHE A 69 0.92 -9.60 6.57
CA PHE A 69 -0.47 -9.81 6.91
C PHE A 69 -0.84 -11.29 6.79
N GLU A 70 -1.51 -11.81 7.80
CA GLU A 70 -2.23 -13.08 7.75
C GLU A 70 -3.71 -12.74 7.63
N LEU A 71 -4.31 -13.14 6.53
CA LEU A 71 -5.64 -12.74 6.10
C LEU A 71 -6.52 -13.95 5.84
N ASN A 72 -7.80 -13.82 6.13
CA ASN A 72 -8.83 -14.64 5.53
C ASN A 72 -9.37 -13.89 4.31
N VAL A 73 -8.83 -14.22 3.14
CA VAL A 73 -9.14 -13.52 1.89
C VAL A 73 -10.53 -13.91 1.40
N ARG A 74 -11.33 -12.89 1.03
CA ARG A 74 -12.69 -13.05 0.50
C ARG A 74 -12.92 -12.07 -0.64
N LYS A 75 -13.88 -12.37 -1.52
CA LYS A 75 -14.37 -11.39 -2.48
C LYS A 75 -14.97 -10.19 -1.72
N GLY A 76 -14.41 -9.01 -1.92
CA GLY A 76 -14.81 -7.78 -1.23
C GLY A 76 -14.02 -7.56 0.05
N LEU A 77 -14.65 -7.68 1.22
CA LEU A 77 -14.01 -7.36 2.50
C LEU A 77 -13.36 -8.60 3.11
N SER A 78 -12.04 -8.65 3.11
CA SER A 78 -11.22 -9.68 3.77
C SER A 78 -11.18 -9.43 5.29
N SER A 79 -10.73 -10.41 6.08
CA SER A 79 -10.62 -10.27 7.53
C SER A 79 -9.16 -10.40 7.97
N LEU A 80 -8.70 -9.46 8.82
CA LEU A 80 -7.39 -9.51 9.42
C LEU A 80 -7.35 -10.55 10.54
N ILE A 81 -6.38 -11.47 10.46
CA ILE A 81 -6.06 -12.41 11.52
C ILE A 81 -4.87 -11.85 12.30
N ARG A 82 -3.78 -11.53 11.61
CA ARG A 82 -2.57 -11.00 12.22
C ARG A 82 -1.88 -10.00 11.30
N ALA A 83 -1.26 -8.99 11.90
CA ALA A 83 -0.35 -8.08 11.22
C ALA A 83 0.95 -7.99 12.03
N SER A 84 2.10 -8.17 11.34
CA SER A 84 3.42 -8.10 11.94
C SER A 84 4.27 -7.13 11.12
N GLY A 85 4.76 -6.05 11.73
CA GLY A 85 5.61 -5.08 11.06
C GLY A 85 6.93 -5.69 10.61
N ILE A 86 7.29 -5.48 9.36
CA ILE A 86 8.60 -5.84 8.77
C ILE A 86 9.52 -4.62 8.83
N LYS A 87 9.03 -3.48 8.35
CA LYS A 87 9.79 -2.22 8.31
C LYS A 87 8.88 -1.05 8.67
N TYR A 88 9.36 -0.24 9.61
CA TYR A 88 8.73 1.03 9.96
C TYR A 88 9.59 2.15 9.39
N TYR A 89 9.00 3.00 8.59
CA TYR A 89 9.66 4.16 7.99
C TYR A 89 9.49 5.34 8.95
N THR A 90 10.28 5.35 10.03
CA THR A 90 10.12 6.26 11.16
C THR A 90 10.58 7.68 10.88
N HIS A 91 11.55 7.86 9.96
CA HIS A 91 12.08 9.16 9.60
C HIS A 91 11.20 9.96 8.64
N ILE A 92 10.17 9.33 8.06
CA ILE A 92 9.20 10.04 7.21
C ILE A 92 8.57 11.22 7.96
N GLN A 93 8.29 11.06 9.26
CA GLN A 93 7.61 12.06 10.08
C GLN A 93 8.56 13.11 10.70
N ASP A 94 9.87 13.00 10.48
CA ASP A 94 10.85 13.94 11.03
C ASP A 94 10.74 15.34 10.37
N HIS A 95 10.27 15.38 9.12
CA HIS A 95 10.08 16.60 8.34
C HIS A 95 8.70 16.64 7.69
N ILE A 96 8.08 17.82 7.69
CA ILE A 96 6.73 17.99 7.16
C ILE A 96 6.65 17.69 5.65
N GLU A 97 7.70 18.00 4.91
CA GLU A 97 7.77 17.76 3.46
C GLU A 97 7.77 16.27 3.13
N THR A 98 8.51 15.46 3.90
CA THR A 98 8.57 14.01 3.72
C THR A 98 7.28 13.34 4.15
N ASP A 99 6.66 13.79 5.25
CA ASP A 99 5.36 13.28 5.71
C ASP A 99 4.26 13.57 4.69
N ILE A 100 4.16 14.81 4.20
CA ILE A 100 3.18 15.18 3.17
C ILE A 100 3.39 14.35 1.90
N LEU A 101 4.64 14.18 1.46
CA LEU A 101 4.96 13.43 0.25
C LEU A 101 4.54 11.97 0.38
N ALA A 102 4.82 11.34 1.51
CA ALA A 102 4.38 9.97 1.79
C ALA A 102 2.85 9.86 1.82
N GLN A 103 2.16 10.79 2.48
CA GLN A 103 0.70 10.81 2.53
C GLN A 103 0.07 11.00 1.14
N CYS A 104 0.63 11.89 0.31
CA CYS A 104 0.18 12.07 -1.08
C CYS A 104 0.33 10.77 -1.89
N LEU A 105 1.46 10.06 -1.73
CA LEU A 105 1.70 8.78 -2.40
C LEU A 105 0.69 7.72 -1.95
N LEU A 106 0.47 7.57 -0.64
CA LEU A 106 -0.51 6.62 -0.10
C LEU A 106 -1.94 6.93 -0.56
N GLU A 107 -2.31 8.22 -0.61
CA GLU A 107 -3.63 8.65 -1.06
C GLU A 107 -3.82 8.40 -2.56
N TYR A 108 -2.77 8.57 -3.39
CA TYR A 108 -2.78 8.19 -4.79
C TYR A 108 -3.11 6.70 -4.95
N TYR A 109 -2.38 5.82 -4.24
CA TYR A 109 -2.63 4.38 -4.28
C TYR A 109 -4.03 4.01 -3.79
N TYR A 110 -4.51 4.68 -2.75
CA TYR A 110 -5.84 4.46 -2.21
C TYR A 110 -6.95 4.83 -3.20
N ARG A 111 -6.79 5.92 -3.96
CA ARG A 111 -7.85 6.44 -4.83
C ARG A 111 -7.82 5.89 -6.24
N TYR A 112 -6.63 5.76 -6.82
CA TYR A 112 -6.48 5.57 -8.26
C TYR A 112 -6.01 4.18 -8.64
N VAL A 113 -5.27 3.48 -7.77
CA VAL A 113 -4.85 2.10 -8.08
C VAL A 113 -6.05 1.15 -7.95
N PRO A 114 -6.33 0.32 -8.98
CA PRO A 114 -7.49 -0.59 -8.98
C PRO A 114 -7.46 -1.62 -7.84
N GLU A 115 -8.66 -1.98 -7.34
CA GLU A 115 -8.78 -3.05 -6.33
C GLU A 115 -8.60 -4.44 -6.94
N ASN A 116 -8.04 -5.35 -6.14
CA ASN A 116 -7.87 -6.77 -6.48
C ASN A 116 -7.11 -7.01 -7.79
N LYS A 117 -6.20 -6.10 -8.12
CA LYS A 117 -5.36 -6.19 -9.30
C LYS A 117 -3.89 -6.06 -8.86
N PRO A 118 -3.20 -7.19 -8.60
CA PRO A 118 -1.80 -7.15 -8.23
C PRO A 118 -0.95 -6.74 -9.42
N ASP A 119 0.02 -5.89 -9.16
CA ASP A 119 1.02 -5.46 -10.12
C ASP A 119 2.35 -5.28 -9.38
N LEU A 120 3.38 -6.02 -9.83
CA LEU A 120 4.67 -6.08 -9.16
C LEU A 120 5.44 -4.76 -9.31
N GLU A 121 5.36 -4.09 -10.47
CA GLU A 121 6.03 -2.81 -10.71
C GLU A 121 5.46 -1.75 -9.77
N THR A 122 4.14 -1.65 -9.71
CA THR A 122 3.41 -0.74 -8.83
C THR A 122 3.72 -1.02 -7.35
N TYR A 123 3.79 -2.30 -6.95
CA TYR A 123 4.14 -2.67 -5.56
C TYR A 123 5.58 -2.27 -5.22
N THR A 124 6.53 -2.62 -6.07
CA THR A 124 7.95 -2.32 -5.86
C THR A 124 8.18 -0.83 -5.79
N PHE A 125 7.55 -0.06 -6.69
CA PHE A 125 7.65 1.40 -6.66
C PHE A 125 7.17 2.00 -5.35
N LEU A 126 6.02 1.55 -4.80
CA LEU A 126 5.52 2.04 -3.52
C LEU A 126 6.50 1.80 -2.38
N VAL A 127 7.04 0.58 -2.29
CA VAL A 127 8.00 0.19 -1.24
C VAL A 127 9.28 1.00 -1.36
N ASP A 128 9.83 1.12 -2.57
CA ASP A 128 11.08 1.84 -2.81
C ASP A 128 10.93 3.35 -2.63
N ALA A 129 9.81 3.93 -3.02
CA ALA A 129 9.52 5.35 -2.79
C ALA A 129 9.43 5.67 -1.29
N LEU A 130 8.70 4.87 -0.51
CA LEU A 130 8.65 5.06 0.95
C LEU A 130 10.02 4.89 1.61
N LYS A 131 10.81 3.91 1.16
CA LYS A 131 12.18 3.72 1.62
C LYS A 131 13.07 4.92 1.27
N ALA A 132 12.97 5.45 0.05
CA ALA A 132 13.73 6.61 -0.37
C ALA A 132 13.39 7.87 0.44
N ILE A 133 12.09 8.08 0.73
CA ILE A 133 11.63 9.17 1.61
C ILE A 133 12.25 9.02 3.01
N ASP A 134 12.22 7.80 3.57
CA ASP A 134 12.73 7.49 4.92
C ASP A 134 14.25 7.65 5.05
N THR A 135 14.99 7.40 3.97
CA THR A 135 16.47 7.46 3.97
C THR A 135 17.05 8.85 3.78
N GLY A 136 16.22 9.89 3.64
CA GLY A 136 16.64 11.28 3.57
C GLY A 136 17.17 11.72 2.22
N TYR A 137 16.84 11.02 1.13
CA TYR A 137 17.08 11.54 -0.21
C TYR A 137 16.32 12.86 -0.41
N SER A 138 16.80 13.70 -1.33
CA SER A 138 16.13 14.95 -1.66
C SER A 138 14.65 14.74 -1.97
N TYR A 139 13.77 15.29 -1.13
CA TYR A 139 12.32 15.17 -1.31
C TYR A 139 11.86 15.72 -2.66
N LYS A 140 12.57 16.73 -3.22
CA LYS A 140 12.28 17.29 -4.55
C LYS A 140 12.52 16.27 -5.66
N LEU A 141 13.61 15.50 -5.56
CA LEU A 141 13.90 14.44 -6.51
C LEU A 141 12.88 13.31 -6.42
N ILE A 142 12.57 12.88 -5.18
CA ILE A 142 11.57 11.82 -4.97
C ILE A 142 10.20 12.26 -5.48
N TYR A 143 9.81 13.51 -5.22
CA TYR A 143 8.57 14.08 -5.74
C TYR A 143 8.52 14.04 -7.28
N ALA A 144 9.60 14.43 -7.95
CA ALA A 144 9.68 14.35 -9.40
C ALA A 144 9.53 12.90 -9.92
N LEU A 145 10.20 11.93 -9.27
CA LEU A 145 10.08 10.51 -9.64
C LEU A 145 8.66 9.97 -9.42
N ILE A 146 8.00 10.36 -8.33
CA ILE A 146 6.60 10.00 -8.08
C ILE A 146 5.68 10.58 -9.17
N LEU A 147 5.89 11.84 -9.57
CA LEU A 147 5.11 12.43 -10.67
C LEU A 147 5.30 11.70 -11.98
N VAL A 148 6.54 11.36 -12.34
CA VAL A 148 6.84 10.59 -13.55
C VAL A 148 6.16 9.22 -13.51
N PHE A 149 6.22 8.53 -12.37
CA PHE A 149 5.52 7.27 -12.18
C PHE A 149 4.01 7.41 -12.36
N ILE A 150 3.39 8.40 -11.70
CA ILE A 150 1.95 8.67 -11.82
C ILE A 150 1.55 8.98 -13.26
N MET A 151 2.36 9.78 -13.98
CA MET A 151 2.11 10.08 -15.39
C MET A 151 2.14 8.81 -16.24
N LYS A 152 3.16 7.98 -16.07
CA LYS A 152 3.30 6.70 -16.78
C LYS A 152 2.13 5.76 -16.47
N ASP A 153 1.74 5.62 -15.20
CA ASP A 153 0.63 4.78 -14.76
C ASP A 153 -0.72 5.23 -15.37
N ASN A 154 -0.86 6.52 -15.68
CA ASN A 154 -2.01 7.10 -16.37
C ASN A 154 -1.85 7.15 -17.90
N GLY A 155 -0.87 6.48 -18.47
CA GLY A 155 -0.63 6.41 -19.91
C GLY A 155 -0.04 7.68 -20.53
N ILE A 156 0.55 8.55 -19.70
CA ILE A 156 1.25 9.75 -20.16
C ILE A 156 2.74 9.47 -20.11
N GLU A 157 3.34 9.18 -21.26
CA GLU A 157 4.77 9.00 -21.37
C GLU A 157 5.46 10.34 -21.63
N LEU A 158 6.56 10.58 -20.89
CA LEU A 158 7.42 11.73 -21.13
C LEU A 158 8.39 11.38 -22.25
N GLU A 159 8.41 12.18 -23.33
CA GLU A 159 9.45 12.10 -24.35
C GLU A 159 10.75 12.70 -23.78
N VAL A 160 11.68 11.83 -23.40
CA VAL A 160 12.98 12.23 -22.81
C VAL A 160 14.16 11.90 -23.72
N ASP A 161 13.93 11.14 -24.78
CA ASP A 161 15.00 10.65 -25.67
C ASP A 161 15.38 11.66 -26.75
N GLY A 162 14.62 12.73 -26.93
CA GLY A 162 14.89 13.74 -27.92
C GLY A 162 14.10 15.03 -27.77
N CYS A 163 14.47 16.02 -28.56
CA CYS A 163 13.72 17.26 -28.62
C CYS A 163 12.36 17.04 -29.31
N VAL A 164 11.26 17.31 -28.63
CA VAL A 164 9.88 17.18 -29.17
C VAL A 164 9.65 18.04 -30.43
N HIS A 165 10.48 19.05 -30.70
CA HIS A 165 10.30 19.95 -31.83
C HIS A 165 11.15 19.55 -33.05
N CYS A 166 12.37 19.05 -32.86
CA CYS A 166 13.27 18.72 -33.95
C CYS A 166 13.82 17.30 -33.96
N GLY A 167 13.43 16.47 -32.95
CA GLY A 167 13.89 15.08 -32.82
C GLY A 167 15.37 14.92 -32.49
N HIS A 168 16.11 16.02 -32.24
CA HIS A 168 17.54 15.94 -31.96
C HIS A 168 17.79 15.31 -30.58
N THR A 169 18.55 14.22 -30.56
CA THR A 169 19.02 13.53 -29.35
C THR A 169 20.44 13.99 -29.04
N SER A 170 20.60 15.03 -28.23
CA SER A 170 21.93 15.41 -27.72
C SER A 170 22.08 14.88 -26.29
N VAL A 171 22.70 13.71 -26.17
CA VAL A 171 23.35 13.31 -24.93
C VAL A 171 24.78 13.81 -24.99
N THR A 172 25.07 14.94 -24.38
CA THR A 172 26.43 15.37 -24.04
C THR A 172 26.63 15.25 -22.56
#